data_075b4ebdf6f1fbf2cda5742367852ce3
#
_entry.id   075b4ebdf6f1fbf2cda5742367852ce3
#
_cell.length_a   1.000
_cell.length_b   1.000
_cell.length_c   1.000
_cell.angle_alpha   90.00
_cell.angle_beta   90.00
_cell.angle_gamma   90.00
#
_symmetry.space_group_name_H-M   'P 1'
#
loop_
_entity.id
_entity.type
_entity.pdbx_description
1 polymer ?
#
loop_
_entity_poly.entity_id
_entity_poly.type
_entity_poly.pdbx_seq_one_letter_code
_entity_poly.pdbx_strand_id
1 'polypeptide(L)'
;MMTKTLYIAFKGKNNSSFRLVNCLKGEKMFLTNSFAGVQRDIDAWNSDYEKIIIFGLDKNLHESIRFEQAAMGTGQIVYTSFDMEVYVKQAENMGVDYCISQKPTNYLCNEAYFCMMKKATCPVLLVHIPGNSNMMDEFFEKLVEMFEE
;
A
#
# COMPACT_ATOMS: atom_id res chain seq x y z
N MET A 1 22.50 -7.21 -8.47
CA MET A 1 21.49 -6.22 -8.90
C MET A 1 20.56 -5.90 -7.74
N MET A 2 20.35 -4.63 -7.48
CA MET A 2 19.50 -4.21 -6.36
C MET A 2 18.03 -4.29 -6.74
N THR A 3 17.22 -4.85 -5.83
CA THR A 3 15.77 -4.84 -5.98
C THR A 3 15.26 -3.41 -5.89
N LYS A 4 14.46 -3.00 -6.84
CA LYS A 4 13.93 -1.65 -6.89
C LYS A 4 12.43 -1.68 -6.56
N THR A 5 12.08 -1.11 -5.42
CA THR A 5 10.71 -1.03 -4.95
C THR A 5 10.22 0.41 -4.99
N LEU A 6 9.01 0.61 -5.51
CA LEU A 6 8.34 1.90 -5.40
C LEU A 6 7.33 1.82 -4.26
N TYR A 7 7.44 2.74 -3.31
CA TYR A 7 6.50 2.88 -2.21
C TYR A 7 5.55 4.03 -2.52
N ILE A 8 4.26 3.76 -2.45
CA ILE A 8 3.22 4.73 -2.78
C ILE A 8 2.34 4.98 -1.56
N ALA A 9 2.02 6.24 -1.31
CA ALA A 9 1.10 6.66 -0.28
C ALA A 9 0.25 7.82 -0.80
N PHE A 10 -0.64 8.32 0.03
CA PHE A 10 -1.52 9.44 -0.30
C PHE A 10 -1.04 10.69 0.41
N LYS A 11 -1.12 11.84 -0.27
CA LYS A 11 -0.69 13.12 0.28
C LYS A 11 -1.49 13.47 1.53
N GLY A 12 -0.88 14.22 2.46
CA GLY A 12 -1.52 14.72 3.65
C GLY A 12 -0.75 14.38 4.91
N LYS A 13 -0.36 15.41 5.68
CA LYS A 13 0.43 15.21 6.89
C LYS A 13 -0.31 14.46 8.00
N ASN A 14 -1.64 14.38 7.94
CA ASN A 14 -2.41 13.61 8.89
C ASN A 14 -2.73 12.20 8.38
N ASN A 15 -2.20 11.84 7.22
CA ASN A 15 -2.42 10.53 6.62
C ASN A 15 -1.31 9.58 7.08
N SER A 16 -1.68 8.49 7.74
CA SER A 16 -0.69 7.53 8.26
C SER A 16 0.14 6.88 7.16
N SER A 17 -0.45 6.68 5.97
CA SER A 17 0.32 6.11 4.86
C SER A 17 1.42 7.06 4.40
N PHE A 18 1.14 8.35 4.36
CA PHE A 18 2.14 9.38 4.06
C PHE A 18 3.27 9.33 5.09
N ARG A 19 2.91 9.28 6.37
CA ARG A 19 3.88 9.21 7.46
C ARG A 19 4.77 7.98 7.33
N LEU A 20 4.19 6.83 7.07
CA LEU A 20 4.95 5.58 6.94
C LEU A 20 5.92 5.64 5.77
N VAL A 21 5.43 5.97 4.58
CA VAL A 21 6.26 5.98 3.37
C VAL A 21 7.38 7.02 3.48
N ASN A 22 7.11 8.16 4.13
CA ASN A 22 8.15 9.15 4.37
C ASN A 22 9.32 8.61 5.20
N CYS A 23 9.07 7.64 6.07
CA CYS A 23 10.10 7.04 6.91
C CYS A 23 10.85 5.89 6.23
N LEU A 24 10.31 5.36 5.13
CA LEU A 24 10.98 4.29 4.39
C LEU A 24 12.08 4.87 3.49
N LYS A 25 13.14 4.10 3.29
CA LYS A 25 14.15 4.45 2.30
C LYS A 25 13.73 3.91 0.95
N GLY A 26 14.20 4.54 -0.13
CA GLY A 26 13.89 4.11 -1.47
C GLY A 26 13.02 5.11 -2.21
N GLU A 27 12.50 4.72 -3.35
CA GLU A 27 11.74 5.61 -4.20
C GLU A 27 10.28 5.67 -3.77
N LYS A 28 9.70 6.85 -3.86
CA LYS A 28 8.39 7.16 -3.28
C LYS A 28 7.55 7.92 -4.28
N MET A 29 6.24 7.71 -4.21
CA MET A 29 5.26 8.47 -4.97
C MET A 29 4.08 8.77 -4.05
N PHE A 30 3.62 10.02 -4.05
CA PHE A 30 2.50 10.45 -3.23
C PHE A 30 1.33 10.86 -4.12
N LEU A 31 0.21 10.18 -3.96
CA LEU A 31 -0.97 10.38 -4.80
C LEU A 31 -1.86 11.49 -4.25
N THR A 32 -2.51 12.20 -5.14
CA THR A 32 -3.49 13.23 -4.79
C THR A 32 -4.76 12.58 -4.26
N ASN A 33 -5.34 13.14 -3.20
CA ASN A 33 -6.49 12.56 -2.50
C ASN A 33 -7.83 12.86 -3.20
N SER A 34 -7.97 12.39 -4.45
CA SER A 34 -9.22 12.42 -5.19
C SER A 34 -9.17 11.37 -6.28
N PHE A 35 -10.33 10.90 -6.73
CA PHE A 35 -10.37 9.90 -7.80
C PHE A 35 -9.72 10.44 -9.08
N ALA A 36 -10.07 11.65 -9.49
CA ALA A 36 -9.47 12.26 -10.66
C ALA A 36 -7.97 12.48 -10.49
N GLY A 37 -7.54 12.90 -9.30
CA GLY A 37 -6.12 13.11 -9.01
C GLY A 37 -5.31 11.82 -9.04
N VAL A 38 -5.84 10.74 -8.48
CA VAL A 38 -5.19 9.42 -8.52
C VAL A 38 -5.02 8.96 -9.96
N GLN A 39 -6.09 9.05 -10.76
CA GLN A 39 -6.04 8.65 -12.17
C GLN A 39 -5.02 9.46 -12.95
N ARG A 40 -5.02 10.79 -12.75
CA ARG A 40 -4.07 11.69 -13.42
C ARG A 40 -2.63 11.37 -13.01
N ASP A 41 -2.39 11.19 -11.71
CA ASP A 41 -1.03 10.95 -11.21
C ASP A 41 -0.49 9.62 -11.73
N ILE A 42 -1.30 8.58 -11.76
CA ILE A 42 -0.89 7.27 -12.26
C ILE A 42 -0.72 7.29 -13.77
N ASP A 43 -1.62 7.96 -14.51
CA ASP A 43 -1.51 8.08 -15.97
C ASP A 43 -0.22 8.79 -16.37
N ALA A 44 0.21 9.78 -15.59
CA ALA A 44 1.45 10.51 -15.84
C ALA A 44 2.70 9.74 -15.41
N TRP A 45 2.54 8.72 -14.57
CA TRP A 45 3.67 7.95 -14.08
C TRP A 45 4.20 7.01 -15.17
N ASN A 46 5.52 6.97 -15.27
CA ASN A 46 6.17 6.12 -16.26
C ASN A 46 7.57 5.77 -15.76
N SER A 47 7.73 4.58 -15.19
CA SER A 47 9.01 4.09 -14.72
C SER A 47 8.94 2.58 -14.50
N ASP A 48 10.12 1.95 -14.40
CA ASP A 48 10.23 0.51 -14.22
C ASP A 48 10.67 0.20 -12.79
N TYR A 49 9.94 -0.72 -12.17
CA TYR A 49 10.26 -1.22 -10.83
C TYR A 49 10.10 -2.73 -10.83
N GLU A 50 10.73 -3.39 -9.86
CA GLU A 50 10.55 -4.83 -9.67
C GLU A 50 9.29 -5.14 -8.89
N LYS A 51 8.86 -4.22 -8.02
CA LYS A 51 7.61 -4.32 -7.27
C LYS A 51 7.14 -2.97 -6.80
N ILE A 52 5.84 -2.86 -6.56
CA ILE A 52 5.20 -1.63 -6.10
C ILE A 52 4.34 -1.97 -4.88
N ILE A 53 4.48 -1.20 -3.82
CA ILE A 53 3.65 -1.35 -2.62
C ILE A 53 2.92 -0.04 -2.36
N ILE A 54 1.60 -0.10 -2.33
CA ILE A 54 0.73 1.02 -2.01
C ILE A 54 0.26 0.87 -0.57
N PHE A 55 0.38 1.93 0.22
CA PHE A 55 -0.15 1.97 1.57
C PHE A 55 -1.36 2.88 1.61
N GLY A 56 -2.44 2.39 2.21
CA GLY A 56 -3.63 3.18 2.46
C GLY A 56 -4.01 3.09 3.93
N LEU A 57 -4.68 4.12 4.45
CA LEU A 57 -5.15 4.04 5.82
C LEU A 57 -6.59 3.50 5.85
N ASP A 58 -6.85 2.69 6.86
CA ASP A 58 -8.20 2.26 7.20
C ASP A 58 -8.41 2.61 8.68
N LYS A 59 -9.24 3.60 8.95
CA LYS A 59 -9.46 4.10 10.32
C LYS A 59 -10.12 3.07 11.24
N ASN A 60 -10.63 1.97 10.68
CA ASN A 60 -11.22 0.90 11.48
C ASN A 60 -10.20 -0.14 11.92
N LEU A 61 -8.97 -0.06 11.43
CA LEU A 61 -7.89 -0.93 11.89
C LEU A 61 -7.26 -0.35 13.16
N HIS A 62 -6.93 -1.26 14.10
CA HIS A 62 -6.16 -0.96 15.31
C HIS A 62 -4.99 -1.92 15.29
N GLU A 63 -3.85 -1.57 15.63
CA GLU A 63 -2.64 -2.41 15.75
C GLU A 63 -2.64 -3.70 14.88
N SER A 64 -3.19 -3.59 13.67
CA SER A 64 -3.19 -4.68 12.70
C SER A 64 -3.14 -4.09 11.30
N ILE A 65 -2.74 -4.91 10.33
CA ILE A 65 -2.68 -4.52 8.93
C ILE A 65 -3.47 -5.49 8.08
N ARG A 66 -3.80 -5.07 6.86
CA ARG A 66 -4.54 -5.93 5.94
C ARG A 66 -3.90 -5.90 4.56
N PHE A 67 -3.56 -7.08 4.05
CA PHE A 67 -3.08 -7.25 2.69
C PHE A 67 -4.29 -7.46 1.77
N GLU A 68 -4.40 -6.65 0.72
CA GLU A 68 -5.50 -6.75 -0.23
C GLU A 68 -5.08 -7.59 -1.43
N GLN A 69 -5.83 -8.65 -1.71
CA GLN A 69 -5.54 -9.52 -2.86
C GLN A 69 -6.20 -9.04 -4.15
N ALA A 70 -7.19 -8.16 -4.06
CA ALA A 70 -8.00 -7.79 -5.21
C ALA A 70 -8.39 -6.32 -5.19
N ALA A 71 -8.56 -5.77 -6.39
CA ALA A 71 -9.14 -4.44 -6.59
C ALA A 71 -10.30 -4.55 -7.57
N MET A 72 -11.22 -3.60 -7.48
CA MET A 72 -12.38 -3.55 -8.38
C MET A 72 -12.44 -2.20 -9.09
N GLY A 73 -12.66 -2.23 -10.40
CA GLY A 73 -12.88 -1.03 -11.21
C GLY A 73 -13.59 -1.40 -12.50
N THR A 74 -14.39 -0.49 -13.03
CA THR A 74 -15.13 -0.65 -14.29
C THR A 74 -15.90 -1.99 -14.35
N GLY A 75 -16.51 -2.41 -13.23
CA GLY A 75 -17.25 -3.67 -13.15
C GLY A 75 -16.41 -4.93 -13.18
N GLN A 76 -15.13 -4.81 -12.98
CA GLN A 76 -14.16 -5.91 -13.10
C GLN A 76 -13.37 -6.06 -11.80
N ILE A 77 -13.10 -7.30 -11.39
CA ILE A 77 -12.22 -7.58 -10.26
C ILE A 77 -10.87 -8.05 -10.82
N VAL A 78 -9.79 -7.44 -10.32
CA VAL A 78 -8.42 -7.79 -10.72
C VAL A 78 -7.68 -8.28 -9.47
N TYR A 79 -7.03 -9.42 -9.58
CA TYR A 79 -6.27 -10.02 -8.48
C TYR A 79 -4.78 -9.72 -8.66
N THR A 80 -4.12 -9.42 -7.56
CA THR A 80 -2.69 -9.13 -7.62
C THR A 80 -1.87 -10.41 -7.86
N SER A 81 -0.77 -10.26 -8.59
CA SER A 81 0.24 -11.30 -8.75
C SER A 81 1.33 -11.22 -7.70
N PHE A 82 1.25 -10.25 -6.77
CA PHE A 82 2.27 -10.02 -5.76
C PHE A 82 2.32 -11.20 -4.79
N ASP A 83 3.52 -11.77 -4.60
CA ASP A 83 3.73 -12.81 -3.60
C ASP A 83 3.95 -12.14 -2.25
N MET A 84 2.93 -12.14 -1.41
CA MET A 84 2.97 -11.46 -0.13
C MET A 84 3.54 -12.31 1.01
N GLU A 85 4.00 -13.52 0.70
CA GLU A 85 4.49 -14.47 1.70
C GLU A 85 5.63 -13.90 2.55
N VAL A 86 6.55 -13.14 1.93
CA VAL A 86 7.66 -12.51 2.65
C VAL A 86 7.14 -11.60 3.75
N TYR A 87 6.13 -10.78 3.45
CA TYR A 87 5.57 -9.85 4.43
C TYR A 87 4.70 -10.54 5.46
N VAL A 88 4.00 -11.60 5.06
CA VAL A 88 3.24 -12.43 6.02
C VAL A 88 4.19 -13.03 7.06
N LYS A 89 5.30 -13.59 6.61
CA LYS A 89 6.29 -14.16 7.53
C LYS A 89 6.90 -13.11 8.45
N GLN A 90 7.20 -11.93 7.91
CA GLN A 90 7.74 -10.84 8.73
C GLN A 90 6.73 -10.39 9.77
N ALA A 91 5.45 -10.27 9.40
CA ALA A 91 4.40 -9.92 10.35
C ALA A 91 4.32 -10.94 11.49
N GLU A 92 4.36 -12.22 11.15
CA GLU A 92 4.33 -13.29 12.16
C GLU A 92 5.55 -13.23 13.06
N ASN A 93 6.74 -13.04 12.49
CA ASN A 93 7.99 -12.99 13.27
C ASN A 93 8.05 -11.77 14.18
N MET A 94 7.45 -10.66 13.78
CA MET A 94 7.49 -9.41 14.55
C MET A 94 6.28 -9.22 15.46
N GLY A 95 5.34 -10.17 15.45
CA GLY A 95 4.13 -10.06 16.26
C GLY A 95 3.17 -8.99 15.77
N VAL A 96 3.13 -8.73 14.49
CA VAL A 96 2.20 -7.79 13.87
C VAL A 96 0.97 -8.57 13.41
N ASP A 97 -0.19 -8.24 13.95
CA ASP A 97 -1.44 -8.85 13.54
C ASP A 97 -1.79 -8.44 12.11
N TYR A 98 -2.24 -9.41 11.33
CA TYR A 98 -2.61 -9.14 9.95
C TYR A 98 -3.79 -9.99 9.51
N CYS A 99 -4.43 -9.59 8.42
CA CYS A 99 -5.35 -10.43 7.69
C CYS A 99 -5.13 -10.23 6.19
N ILE A 100 -5.66 -11.16 5.41
CA ILE A 100 -5.59 -11.11 3.95
C ILE A 100 -7.03 -11.04 3.45
N SER A 101 -7.35 -10.02 2.66
CA SER A 101 -8.71 -9.82 2.16
C SER A 101 -8.76 -10.04 0.65
N GLN A 102 -9.76 -10.79 0.21
CA GLN A 102 -10.06 -10.98 -1.21
C GLN A 102 -11.22 -10.08 -1.66
N LYS A 103 -11.79 -9.33 -0.74
CA LYS A 103 -12.96 -8.50 -1.01
C LYS A 103 -12.54 -7.04 -1.23
N PRO A 104 -12.63 -6.53 -2.46
CA PRO A 104 -12.24 -5.13 -2.73
C PRO A 104 -13.13 -4.15 -1.96
N THR A 105 -12.54 -2.99 -1.63
CA THR A 105 -13.29 -1.88 -1.04
C THR A 105 -13.72 -0.91 -2.15
N ASN A 106 -14.54 0.08 -1.80
CA ASN A 106 -14.97 1.12 -2.74
C ASN A 106 -14.25 2.45 -2.49
N TYR A 107 -13.15 2.42 -1.73
CA TYR A 107 -12.45 3.63 -1.33
C TYR A 107 -11.39 4.02 -2.35
N LEU A 108 -10.82 5.20 -2.13
CA LEU A 108 -9.79 5.77 -3.01
C LEU A 108 -8.57 4.85 -3.16
N CYS A 109 -8.21 4.13 -2.10
CA CYS A 109 -7.10 3.18 -2.16
C CYS A 109 -7.33 2.07 -3.17
N ASN A 110 -8.59 1.60 -3.26
CA ASN A 110 -8.96 0.59 -4.26
C ASN A 110 -8.78 1.14 -5.68
N GLU A 111 -9.17 2.39 -5.91
CA GLU A 111 -9.00 3.03 -7.22
C GLU A 111 -7.52 3.09 -7.61
N ALA A 112 -6.66 3.51 -6.66
CA ALA A 112 -5.22 3.55 -6.90
C ALA A 112 -4.67 2.15 -7.22
N TYR A 113 -5.11 1.16 -6.46
CA TYR A 113 -4.70 -0.23 -6.65
C TYR A 113 -5.10 -0.75 -8.02
N PHE A 114 -6.37 -0.54 -8.38
CA PHE A 114 -6.88 -0.96 -9.69
C PHE A 114 -6.10 -0.29 -10.83
N CYS A 115 -5.97 1.03 -10.78
CA CYS A 115 -5.27 1.78 -11.82
C CYS A 115 -3.81 1.35 -11.95
N MET A 116 -3.13 1.16 -10.82
CA MET A 116 -1.72 0.78 -10.85
C MET A 116 -1.54 -0.65 -11.36
N MET A 117 -2.41 -1.60 -10.97
CA MET A 117 -2.32 -2.95 -11.49
C MET A 117 -2.58 -3.02 -12.99
N LYS A 118 -3.41 -2.13 -13.52
CA LYS A 118 -3.66 -2.07 -14.97
C LYS A 118 -2.47 -1.48 -15.74
N LYS A 119 -1.71 -0.60 -15.11
CA LYS A 119 -0.62 0.11 -15.79
C LYS A 119 0.75 -0.52 -15.57
N ALA A 120 1.04 -0.99 -14.37
CA ALA A 120 2.37 -1.49 -14.03
C ALA A 120 2.66 -2.83 -14.71
N THR A 121 3.94 -3.04 -15.01
CA THR A 121 4.42 -4.31 -15.58
C THR A 121 5.02 -5.23 -14.53
N CYS A 122 4.97 -4.83 -13.27
CA CYS A 122 5.49 -5.58 -12.13
C CYS A 122 4.38 -5.85 -11.12
N PRO A 123 4.61 -6.75 -10.15
CA PRO A 123 3.62 -7.00 -9.10
C PRO A 123 3.35 -5.77 -8.25
N VAL A 124 2.08 -5.58 -7.89
CA VAL A 124 1.60 -4.46 -7.08
C VAL A 124 0.84 -5.02 -5.88
N LEU A 125 1.09 -4.47 -4.69
CA LEU A 125 0.38 -4.84 -3.46
C LEU A 125 -0.18 -3.61 -2.79
N LEU A 126 -1.43 -3.70 -2.31
CA LEU A 126 -2.02 -2.69 -1.44
C LEU A 126 -2.06 -3.22 -0.01
N VAL A 127 -1.52 -2.46 0.92
CA VAL A 127 -1.54 -2.76 2.35
C VAL A 127 -2.31 -1.66 3.07
N HIS A 128 -3.37 -2.02 3.77
CA HIS A 128 -4.08 -1.08 4.64
C HIS A 128 -3.46 -1.09 6.03
N ILE A 129 -3.25 0.10 6.58
CA ILE A 129 -2.67 0.31 7.91
C ILE A 129 -3.61 1.18 8.74
N PRO A 130 -3.47 1.18 10.08
CA PRO A 130 -4.32 2.03 10.92
C PRO A 130 -4.11 3.52 10.65
N GLY A 131 -5.13 4.33 10.94
CA GLY A 131 -4.97 5.78 10.97
C GLY A 131 -4.08 6.20 12.13
N ASN A 132 -3.57 7.44 12.11
CA ASN A 132 -2.64 7.93 13.12
C ASN A 132 -3.19 7.84 14.55
N SER A 133 -4.49 8.07 14.73
CA SER A 133 -5.11 8.02 16.07
C SER A 133 -5.17 6.61 16.65
N ASN A 134 -5.04 5.58 15.82
CA ASN A 134 -5.09 4.17 16.22
C ASN A 134 -3.72 3.50 16.10
N MET A 135 -2.67 4.27 15.85
CA MET A 135 -1.33 3.72 15.62
C MET A 135 -0.37 4.23 16.68
N MET A 136 -0.02 3.35 17.61
CA MET A 136 0.99 3.67 18.62
C MET A 136 2.38 3.69 17.98
N ASP A 137 3.29 4.45 18.58
CA ASP A 137 4.65 4.60 18.05
C ASP A 137 5.38 3.27 17.90
N GLU A 138 5.21 2.37 18.86
CA GLU A 138 5.85 1.05 18.80
C GLU A 138 5.36 0.25 17.59
N PHE A 139 4.06 0.28 17.31
CA PHE A 139 3.49 -0.41 16.16
C PHE A 139 3.99 0.23 14.86
N PHE A 140 4.03 1.55 14.82
CA PHE A 140 4.54 2.28 13.65
C PHE A 140 5.98 1.90 13.35
N GLU A 141 6.83 1.83 14.38
CA GLU A 141 8.24 1.44 14.21
C GLU A 141 8.37 0.03 13.68
N LYS A 142 7.50 -0.89 14.11
CA LYS A 142 7.47 -2.25 13.58
C LYS A 142 7.13 -2.25 12.09
N LEU A 143 6.19 -1.42 11.66
CA LEU A 143 5.83 -1.32 10.24
C LEU A 143 7.00 -0.78 9.41
N VAL A 144 7.70 0.24 9.91
CA VAL A 144 8.88 0.76 9.22
C VAL A 144 9.91 -0.36 9.04
N GLU A 145 10.21 -1.10 10.10
CA GLU A 145 11.18 -2.20 10.04
C GLU A 145 10.72 -3.31 9.08
N MET A 146 9.43 -3.63 9.12
CA MET A 146 8.86 -4.71 8.32
C MET A 146 8.96 -4.42 6.81
N PHE A 147 8.73 -3.19 6.39
CA PHE A 147 8.70 -2.83 4.98
C PHE A 147 9.99 -2.19 4.47
N GLU A 148 10.91 -1.86 5.35
CA GLU A 148 12.21 -1.30 4.95
C GLU A 148 13.05 -2.35 4.24
N GLU A 149 13.71 -1.95 3.17
CA GLU A 149 14.60 -2.83 2.41
C GLU A 149 16.06 -2.44 2.50
#